data_c7ecc6df00e1741d3ffa5c6b08ecbc09
#
_entry.id   c7ecc6df00e1741d3ffa5c6b08ecbc09
#
_cell.length_a   1.000
_cell.length_b   1.000
_cell.length_c   1.000
_cell.angle_alpha   90.00
_cell.angle_beta   90.00
_cell.angle_gamma   90.00
#
_symmetry.space_group_name_H-M   'P 1'
#
loop_
_entity.id
_entity.type
_entity.pdbx_description
1 polymer ?
#
loop_
_entity_poly.entity_id
_entity_poly.type
_entity_poly.pdbx_seq_one_letter_code
_entity_poly.pdbx_strand_id
1 'polypeptide(L)'
;MTTVHEATYHLLRSLGLTTLFGNPGSTEEPFLKNFPADFTYVLALQEASAVAMADGYAQASGRPVHVNLHTAPGTGNGMGSLVTAWHNKTPMIVTAGQQTRTMNLSEPMLTNVRPTQLPEPYVKWSHEPLRAQDIPEAFMRALATAVQPPAGPVYLSLPLDDWDEPANGTAPIRRVSTRVAPDPVELDRFAEILAASQQPMLVIGSGVDRSGGWAEAIALAERSRAPVWQPPFADRVGFPQDHPQFQGLLPPAIGPLAEKLVGHDTVLVIGAPVFRYYPYVPGRRGYLPEGTRLLHVTDDPAEAARAPVGDSLVGDMTLACAGLAERLPATDRPLPPPRPAAPDAAAGTPLTPEALFGALAAEWPADGIVVPESPSNLSVLHRQLTITRPGSYFKMASGGLGFALPAAVGIALAQRDTRQHRPVVAVIGDGSFQYSPQALWTAAQHRLPVVFVVPVNEAYGVLKAFAQLEDAQGVPGLDLPGLDIPSIARGYGCTAHQVESVDEFRTAFRAALGAEGPTVLAVPITRDVAPLL
;
A
#
# COMPACT_ATOMS: atom_id res chain seq x y z
N MET A 1 -14.70 -40.64 2.49
CA MET A 1 -13.36 -40.22 2.03
C MET A 1 -13.36 -38.70 2.09
N THR A 2 -12.28 -38.11 2.56
CA THR A 2 -12.12 -36.65 2.55
C THR A 2 -12.02 -36.15 1.12
N THR A 3 -12.75 -35.11 0.78
CA THR A 3 -12.69 -34.48 -0.55
C THR A 3 -11.55 -33.46 -0.63
N VAL A 4 -11.18 -33.06 -1.84
CA VAL A 4 -10.21 -31.97 -2.08
C VAL A 4 -10.69 -30.67 -1.42
N HIS A 5 -12.00 -30.40 -1.48
CA HIS A 5 -12.65 -29.28 -0.80
C HIS A 5 -12.37 -29.29 0.73
N GLU A 6 -12.70 -30.40 1.40
CA GLU A 6 -12.51 -30.54 2.86
C GLU A 6 -11.02 -30.45 3.26
N ALA A 7 -10.14 -31.08 2.48
CA ALA A 7 -8.68 -31.03 2.71
C ALA A 7 -8.13 -29.61 2.56
N THR A 8 -8.62 -28.86 1.56
CA THR A 8 -8.22 -27.47 1.33
C THR A 8 -8.69 -26.55 2.46
N TYR A 9 -9.95 -26.64 2.90
CA TYR A 9 -10.43 -25.84 4.04
C TYR A 9 -9.72 -26.18 5.34
N HIS A 10 -9.39 -27.45 5.55
CA HIS A 10 -8.56 -27.85 6.70
C HIS A 10 -7.17 -27.19 6.65
N LEU A 11 -6.53 -27.16 5.47
CA LEU A 11 -5.25 -26.49 5.29
C LEU A 11 -5.36 -24.97 5.50
N LEU A 12 -6.32 -24.30 4.87
CA LEU A 12 -6.54 -22.85 5.00
C LEU A 12 -6.74 -22.45 6.47
N ARG A 13 -7.52 -23.23 7.24
CA ARG A 13 -7.72 -23.03 8.68
C ARG A 13 -6.40 -23.14 9.46
N SER A 14 -5.64 -24.16 9.16
CA SER A 14 -4.33 -24.41 9.81
C SER A 14 -3.30 -23.33 9.50
N LEU A 15 -3.44 -22.65 8.36
CA LEU A 15 -2.59 -21.54 7.91
C LEU A 15 -3.11 -20.17 8.40
N GLY A 16 -4.27 -20.12 9.04
CA GLY A 16 -4.91 -18.86 9.47
C GLY A 16 -5.49 -18.02 8.32
N LEU A 17 -5.70 -18.61 7.15
CA LEU A 17 -6.33 -17.99 5.97
C LEU A 17 -7.86 -18.17 6.02
N THR A 18 -8.47 -17.64 7.07
CA THR A 18 -9.91 -17.82 7.35
C THR A 18 -10.77 -16.63 6.91
N THR A 19 -10.17 -15.56 6.40
CA THR A 19 -10.87 -14.42 5.82
C THR A 19 -10.63 -14.42 4.30
N LEU A 20 -11.71 -14.53 3.52
CA LEU A 20 -11.71 -14.55 2.06
C LEU A 20 -12.36 -13.28 1.53
N PHE A 21 -11.73 -12.64 0.58
CA PHE A 21 -12.29 -11.49 -0.14
C PHE A 21 -12.70 -11.92 -1.55
N GLY A 22 -13.84 -11.47 -2.02
CA GLY A 22 -14.25 -11.86 -3.36
C GLY A 22 -15.56 -11.25 -3.83
N ASN A 23 -15.87 -11.55 -5.09
CA ASN A 23 -17.16 -11.37 -5.73
C ASN A 23 -17.42 -12.68 -6.49
N PRO A 24 -18.29 -13.58 -6.00
CA PRO A 24 -18.38 -14.95 -6.52
C PRO A 24 -19.14 -15.00 -7.85
N GLY A 25 -18.81 -16.00 -8.65
CA GLY A 25 -19.60 -16.44 -9.79
C GLY A 25 -19.88 -17.93 -9.72
N SER A 26 -20.54 -18.48 -10.73
CA SER A 26 -20.98 -19.89 -10.73
C SER A 26 -19.82 -20.90 -10.66
N THR A 27 -18.62 -20.54 -11.12
CA THR A 27 -17.44 -21.42 -11.09
C THR A 27 -16.77 -21.46 -9.71
N GLU A 28 -17.07 -20.51 -8.83
CA GLU A 28 -16.59 -20.45 -7.46
C GLU A 28 -17.52 -21.09 -6.44
N GLU A 29 -18.81 -21.29 -6.80
CA GLU A 29 -19.80 -21.93 -5.92
C GLU A 29 -19.38 -23.31 -5.39
N PRO A 30 -18.74 -24.20 -6.19
CA PRO A 30 -18.27 -25.49 -5.67
C PRO A 30 -17.17 -25.35 -4.61
N PHE A 31 -16.33 -24.33 -4.66
CA PHE A 31 -15.39 -24.02 -3.59
C PHE A 31 -16.09 -23.43 -2.36
N LEU A 32 -17.08 -22.55 -2.58
CA LEU A 32 -17.78 -21.84 -1.51
C LEU A 32 -18.91 -22.65 -0.86
N LYS A 33 -19.31 -23.79 -1.42
CA LYS A 33 -20.36 -24.64 -0.84
C LYS A 33 -19.97 -25.09 0.58
N ASN A 34 -20.97 -25.26 1.44
CA ASN A 34 -20.77 -25.66 2.83
C ASN A 34 -19.74 -24.80 3.56
N PHE A 35 -19.74 -23.47 3.27
CA PHE A 35 -18.78 -22.52 3.80
C PHE A 35 -18.67 -22.63 5.31
N PRO A 36 -17.47 -22.88 5.89
CA PRO A 36 -17.34 -23.14 7.31
C PRO A 36 -17.68 -21.92 8.17
N ALA A 37 -18.38 -22.13 9.30
CA ALA A 37 -18.83 -21.05 10.18
C ALA A 37 -17.69 -20.27 10.86
N ASP A 38 -16.48 -20.83 10.89
CA ASP A 38 -15.26 -20.19 11.41
C ASP A 38 -14.49 -19.39 10.34
N PHE A 39 -15.00 -19.35 9.11
CA PHE A 39 -14.49 -18.52 8.04
C PHE A 39 -15.36 -17.28 7.84
N THR A 40 -14.76 -16.22 7.34
CA THR A 40 -15.44 -14.98 6.95
C THR A 40 -15.31 -14.75 5.45
N TYR A 41 -16.42 -14.61 4.76
CA TYR A 41 -16.43 -14.16 3.37
C TYR A 41 -16.76 -12.66 3.31
N VAL A 42 -15.85 -11.87 2.76
CA VAL A 42 -16.01 -10.43 2.57
C VAL A 42 -16.41 -10.16 1.13
N LEU A 43 -17.69 -9.93 0.92
CA LEU A 43 -18.24 -9.58 -0.39
C LEU A 43 -17.92 -8.13 -0.75
N ALA A 44 -17.36 -7.90 -1.93
CA ALA A 44 -16.87 -6.59 -2.36
C ALA A 44 -17.66 -5.96 -3.53
N LEU A 45 -18.71 -6.57 -4.07
CA LEU A 45 -19.55 -6.15 -5.21
C LEU A 45 -18.78 -5.87 -6.52
N GLN A 46 -17.44 -5.91 -6.51
CA GLN A 46 -16.59 -5.73 -7.69
C GLN A 46 -15.16 -6.20 -7.36
N GLU A 47 -14.50 -6.86 -8.30
CA GLU A 47 -13.27 -7.61 -8.06
C GLU A 47 -12.05 -6.71 -7.77
N ALA A 48 -11.95 -5.53 -8.40
CA ALA A 48 -10.88 -4.58 -8.06
C ALA A 48 -10.99 -4.13 -6.60
N SER A 49 -12.24 -3.92 -6.11
CA SER A 49 -12.47 -3.61 -4.69
C SER A 49 -12.11 -4.78 -3.78
N ALA A 50 -12.39 -6.04 -4.19
CA ALA A 50 -12.02 -7.22 -3.43
C ALA A 50 -10.50 -7.32 -3.24
N VAL A 51 -9.74 -7.17 -4.34
CA VAL A 51 -8.27 -7.20 -4.31
C VAL A 51 -7.70 -6.06 -3.46
N ALA A 52 -8.21 -4.84 -3.61
CA ALA A 52 -7.71 -3.69 -2.85
C ALA A 52 -8.08 -3.74 -1.36
N MET A 53 -9.28 -4.27 -0.99
CA MET A 53 -9.61 -4.55 0.42
C MET A 53 -8.68 -5.59 1.02
N ALA A 54 -8.42 -6.68 0.29
CA ALA A 54 -7.50 -7.72 0.71
C ALA A 54 -6.07 -7.19 0.88
N ASP A 55 -5.63 -6.30 -0.02
CA ASP A 55 -4.33 -5.63 0.08
C ASP A 55 -4.24 -4.81 1.38
N GLY A 56 -5.21 -3.93 1.65
CA GLY A 56 -5.27 -3.17 2.89
C GLY A 56 -5.32 -4.05 4.15
N TYR A 57 -6.11 -5.13 4.11
CA TYR A 57 -6.20 -6.10 5.20
C TYR A 57 -4.86 -6.80 5.48
N ALA A 58 -4.19 -7.30 4.45
CA ALA A 58 -2.91 -7.97 4.59
C ALA A 58 -1.84 -7.03 5.13
N GLN A 59 -1.77 -5.82 4.61
CA GLN A 59 -0.80 -4.82 5.06
C GLN A 59 -0.99 -4.42 6.53
N ALA A 60 -2.24 -4.23 6.98
CA ALA A 60 -2.52 -3.81 8.36
C ALA A 60 -2.46 -4.96 9.37
N SER A 61 -2.82 -6.17 8.95
CA SER A 61 -2.74 -7.35 9.81
C SER A 61 -1.34 -7.96 9.89
N GLY A 62 -0.45 -7.65 8.93
CA GLY A 62 0.85 -8.30 8.76
C GLY A 62 0.74 -9.78 8.36
N ARG A 63 -0.40 -10.22 7.83
CA ARG A 63 -0.69 -11.62 7.47
C ARG A 63 -0.99 -11.75 5.98
N PRO A 64 -0.64 -12.89 5.35
CA PRO A 64 -1.09 -13.19 4.00
C PRO A 64 -2.62 -13.28 3.95
N VAL A 65 -3.18 -13.00 2.77
CA VAL A 65 -4.62 -12.93 2.54
C VAL A 65 -5.03 -13.80 1.34
N HIS A 66 -6.30 -14.25 1.33
CA HIS A 66 -6.88 -14.99 0.22
C HIS A 66 -7.96 -14.16 -0.48
N VAL A 67 -7.86 -14.06 -1.81
CA VAL A 67 -8.85 -13.44 -2.70
C VAL A 67 -9.37 -14.48 -3.66
N ASN A 68 -10.69 -14.55 -3.82
CA ASN A 68 -11.35 -15.47 -4.74
C ASN A 68 -12.12 -14.68 -5.81
N LEU A 69 -11.72 -14.85 -7.07
CA LEU A 69 -12.24 -14.10 -8.23
C LEU A 69 -12.98 -15.02 -9.20
N HIS A 70 -13.87 -14.43 -10.02
CA HIS A 70 -14.64 -15.16 -10.99
C HIS A 70 -13.91 -15.33 -12.32
N THR A 71 -13.35 -16.49 -12.57
CA THR A 71 -12.70 -16.88 -13.85
C THR A 71 -11.83 -15.76 -14.48
N ALA A 72 -11.82 -15.67 -15.82
CA ALA A 72 -11.13 -14.62 -16.57
C ALA A 72 -11.78 -13.22 -16.39
N PRO A 73 -13.13 -13.04 -16.44
CA PRO A 73 -13.75 -11.73 -16.24
C PRO A 73 -13.41 -11.10 -14.90
N GLY A 74 -13.55 -11.85 -13.80
CA GLY A 74 -13.24 -11.35 -12.46
C GLY A 74 -11.75 -11.08 -12.26
N THR A 75 -10.89 -11.95 -12.81
CA THR A 75 -9.44 -11.70 -12.81
C THR A 75 -9.12 -10.42 -13.59
N GLY A 76 -9.71 -10.25 -14.79
CA GLY A 76 -9.56 -9.05 -15.61
C GLY A 76 -10.00 -7.77 -14.89
N ASN A 77 -11.17 -7.80 -14.23
CA ASN A 77 -11.66 -6.67 -13.42
C ASN A 77 -10.73 -6.34 -12.24
N GLY A 78 -10.07 -7.34 -11.66
CA GLY A 78 -9.17 -7.19 -10.52
C GLY A 78 -7.76 -6.73 -10.87
N MET A 79 -7.37 -6.73 -12.17
CA MET A 79 -5.98 -6.52 -12.60
C MET A 79 -5.38 -5.19 -12.12
N GLY A 80 -6.10 -4.07 -12.20
CA GLY A 80 -5.58 -2.78 -11.75
C GLY A 80 -5.18 -2.78 -10.27
N SER A 81 -5.99 -3.41 -9.42
CA SER A 81 -5.68 -3.58 -8.00
C SER A 81 -4.60 -4.64 -7.76
N LEU A 82 -4.51 -5.67 -8.61
CA LEU A 82 -3.42 -6.65 -8.55
C LEU A 82 -2.05 -6.03 -8.87
N VAL A 83 -2.00 -5.12 -9.87
CA VAL A 83 -0.81 -4.29 -10.14
C VAL A 83 -0.41 -3.51 -8.89
N THR A 84 -1.39 -2.94 -8.18
CA THR A 84 -1.13 -2.20 -6.94
C THR A 84 -0.61 -3.11 -5.83
N ALA A 85 -1.23 -4.26 -5.60
CA ALA A 85 -0.79 -5.25 -4.61
C ALA A 85 0.64 -5.78 -4.89
N TRP A 86 1.00 -5.94 -6.17
CA TRP A 86 2.37 -6.27 -6.59
C TRP A 86 3.37 -5.20 -6.17
N HIS A 87 3.08 -3.93 -6.44
CA HIS A 87 3.96 -2.81 -6.06
C HIS A 87 4.00 -2.57 -4.55
N ASN A 88 2.89 -2.83 -3.86
CA ASN A 88 2.80 -2.77 -2.39
C ASN A 88 3.55 -3.95 -1.72
N LYS A 89 4.03 -4.93 -2.51
CA LYS A 89 4.68 -6.15 -1.99
C LYS A 89 3.76 -6.91 -1.01
N THR A 90 2.47 -7.00 -1.33
CA THR A 90 1.47 -7.60 -0.45
C THR A 90 1.41 -9.11 -0.63
N PRO A 91 1.64 -9.93 0.41
CA PRO A 91 1.52 -11.38 0.33
C PRO A 91 0.04 -11.78 0.16
N MET A 92 -0.34 -12.16 -1.06
CA MET A 92 -1.72 -12.44 -1.44
C MET A 92 -1.81 -13.74 -2.25
N ILE A 93 -2.74 -14.62 -1.91
CA ILE A 93 -3.11 -15.76 -2.75
C ILE A 93 -4.39 -15.37 -3.48
N VAL A 94 -4.31 -15.25 -4.79
CA VAL A 94 -5.46 -15.01 -5.66
C VAL A 94 -5.86 -16.34 -6.27
N THR A 95 -7.13 -16.71 -6.15
CA THR A 95 -7.71 -17.87 -6.82
C THR A 95 -8.80 -17.44 -7.77
N ALA A 96 -8.96 -18.14 -8.87
CA ALA A 96 -10.11 -17.99 -9.74
C ALA A 96 -10.61 -19.36 -10.19
N GLY A 97 -11.92 -19.50 -10.34
CA GLY A 97 -12.49 -20.71 -10.89
C GLY A 97 -12.13 -20.91 -12.36
N GLN A 98 -12.22 -22.13 -12.81
CA GLN A 98 -12.07 -22.55 -14.19
C GLN A 98 -13.21 -23.49 -14.56
N GLN A 99 -13.48 -23.66 -15.84
CA GLN A 99 -14.44 -24.67 -16.31
C GLN A 99 -13.95 -26.09 -15.96
N THR A 100 -14.87 -27.05 -16.01
CA THR A 100 -14.54 -28.47 -15.75
C THR A 100 -13.43 -28.93 -16.69
N ARG A 101 -12.60 -29.84 -16.21
CA ARG A 101 -11.49 -30.42 -17.01
C ARG A 101 -11.95 -31.03 -18.32
N THR A 102 -13.12 -31.67 -18.30
CA THR A 102 -13.70 -32.31 -19.49
C THR A 102 -14.21 -31.31 -20.52
N MET A 103 -14.62 -30.11 -20.10
CA MET A 103 -15.16 -29.10 -21.00
C MET A 103 -14.10 -28.13 -21.53
N ASN A 104 -12.95 -28.01 -20.87
CA ASN A 104 -11.92 -27.04 -21.24
C ASN A 104 -11.46 -27.14 -22.69
N LEU A 105 -11.45 -28.34 -23.27
CA LEU A 105 -11.06 -28.55 -24.66
C LEU A 105 -12.00 -27.85 -25.66
N SER A 106 -13.27 -27.71 -25.33
CA SER A 106 -14.28 -27.04 -26.18
C SER A 106 -14.42 -25.54 -25.89
N GLU A 107 -13.66 -25.02 -24.94
CA GLU A 107 -13.66 -23.60 -24.55
C GLU A 107 -15.09 -23.02 -24.34
N PRO A 108 -15.93 -23.64 -23.48
CA PRO A 108 -17.27 -23.11 -23.25
C PRO A 108 -17.22 -21.71 -22.63
N MET A 109 -18.38 -21.05 -22.56
CA MET A 109 -18.53 -19.74 -21.91
C MET A 109 -17.89 -19.75 -20.51
N LEU A 110 -17.20 -18.67 -20.15
CA LEU A 110 -16.46 -18.50 -18.89
C LEU A 110 -15.17 -19.35 -18.74
N THR A 111 -14.72 -20.00 -19.80
CA THR A 111 -13.37 -20.61 -19.79
C THR A 111 -12.30 -19.52 -19.69
N ASN A 112 -11.36 -19.68 -18.79
CA ASN A 112 -10.14 -18.88 -18.81
C ASN A 112 -9.15 -19.57 -19.77
N VAL A 113 -9.03 -19.06 -20.99
CA VAL A 113 -8.26 -19.69 -22.09
C VAL A 113 -6.78 -19.78 -21.78
N ARG A 114 -6.26 -18.80 -21.03
CA ARG A 114 -4.84 -18.75 -20.61
C ARG A 114 -4.75 -18.40 -19.13
N PRO A 115 -5.21 -19.28 -18.23
CA PRO A 115 -5.41 -18.94 -16.83
C PRO A 115 -4.11 -18.49 -16.14
N THR A 116 -3.00 -19.13 -16.44
CA THR A 116 -1.71 -18.81 -15.82
C THR A 116 -1.01 -17.58 -16.41
N GLN A 117 -1.45 -17.10 -17.57
CA GLN A 117 -0.84 -15.95 -18.25
C GLN A 117 -1.60 -14.63 -17.97
N LEU A 118 -2.91 -14.70 -17.70
CA LEU A 118 -3.74 -13.52 -17.51
C LEU A 118 -3.24 -12.58 -16.41
N PRO A 119 -2.79 -13.04 -15.22
CA PRO A 119 -2.29 -12.16 -14.17
C PRO A 119 -0.82 -11.75 -14.33
N GLU A 120 -0.10 -12.33 -15.28
CA GLU A 120 1.31 -11.98 -15.52
C GLU A 120 1.48 -10.58 -16.14
N PRO A 121 2.54 -9.84 -15.81
CA PRO A 121 3.66 -10.22 -14.93
C PRO A 121 3.48 -9.82 -13.45
N TYR A 122 2.25 -9.52 -13.01
CA TYR A 122 1.97 -8.93 -11.70
C TYR A 122 1.67 -9.95 -10.61
N VAL A 123 2.18 -11.18 -10.78
CA VAL A 123 2.19 -12.24 -9.77
C VAL A 123 3.56 -12.90 -9.71
N LYS A 124 3.96 -13.38 -8.55
CA LYS A 124 5.25 -14.07 -8.34
C LYS A 124 5.24 -15.49 -8.91
N TRP A 125 4.07 -16.10 -8.97
CA TRP A 125 3.84 -17.43 -9.49
C TRP A 125 2.37 -17.57 -9.86
N SER A 126 2.14 -18.21 -11.00
CA SER A 126 0.80 -18.50 -11.51
C SER A 126 0.73 -19.99 -11.86
N HIS A 127 -0.32 -20.69 -11.45
CA HIS A 127 -0.43 -22.13 -11.62
C HIS A 127 -1.88 -22.60 -11.74
N GLU A 128 -2.09 -23.61 -12.56
CA GLU A 128 -3.29 -24.45 -12.58
C GLU A 128 -2.85 -25.88 -12.26
N PRO A 129 -3.30 -26.48 -11.14
CA PRO A 129 -2.91 -27.84 -10.75
C PRO A 129 -3.30 -28.88 -11.82
N LEU A 130 -2.39 -29.81 -12.13
CA LEU A 130 -2.65 -30.83 -13.13
C LEU A 130 -3.70 -31.85 -12.70
N ARG A 131 -3.85 -32.05 -11.40
CA ARG A 131 -4.83 -32.97 -10.78
C ARG A 131 -5.51 -32.28 -9.62
N ALA A 132 -6.75 -32.66 -9.36
CA ALA A 132 -7.52 -32.18 -8.22
C ALA A 132 -6.77 -32.36 -6.87
N GLN A 133 -6.13 -33.54 -6.71
CA GLN A 133 -5.40 -33.91 -5.50
C GLN A 133 -4.20 -33.02 -5.18
N ASP A 134 -3.70 -32.26 -6.18
CA ASP A 134 -2.55 -31.37 -6.02
C ASP A 134 -2.97 -29.97 -5.48
N ILE A 135 -4.28 -29.66 -5.41
CA ILE A 135 -4.79 -28.34 -5.00
C ILE A 135 -4.31 -27.96 -3.59
N PRO A 136 -4.47 -28.79 -2.53
CA PRO A 136 -4.01 -28.41 -1.21
C PRO A 136 -2.50 -28.09 -1.14
N GLU A 137 -1.68 -28.88 -1.84
CA GLU A 137 -0.23 -28.64 -1.90
C GLU A 137 0.12 -27.39 -2.71
N ALA A 138 -0.66 -27.06 -3.76
CA ALA A 138 -0.52 -25.84 -4.51
C ALA A 138 -0.80 -24.60 -3.64
N PHE A 139 -1.81 -24.63 -2.75
CA PHE A 139 -2.04 -23.57 -1.76
C PHE A 139 -0.85 -23.42 -0.79
N MET A 140 -0.26 -24.53 -0.31
CA MET A 140 0.91 -24.44 0.56
C MET A 140 2.11 -23.80 -0.15
N ARG A 141 2.34 -24.16 -1.42
CA ARG A 141 3.38 -23.53 -2.25
C ARG A 141 3.06 -22.06 -2.54
N ALA A 142 1.81 -21.74 -2.85
CA ALA A 142 1.34 -20.39 -3.08
C ALA A 142 1.64 -19.48 -1.88
N LEU A 143 1.29 -19.94 -0.66
CA LEU A 143 1.61 -19.21 0.57
C LEU A 143 3.11 -18.99 0.74
N ALA A 144 3.91 -20.04 0.61
CA ALA A 144 5.36 -19.94 0.77
C ALA A 144 5.99 -18.96 -0.25
N THR A 145 5.46 -18.93 -1.48
CA THR A 145 5.92 -18.03 -2.53
C THR A 145 5.46 -16.59 -2.28
N ALA A 146 4.21 -16.39 -1.83
CA ALA A 146 3.65 -15.06 -1.58
C ALA A 146 4.41 -14.31 -0.47
N VAL A 147 4.79 -15.00 0.61
CA VAL A 147 5.47 -14.38 1.77
C VAL A 147 6.98 -14.23 1.60
N GLN A 148 7.58 -14.89 0.61
CA GLN A 148 9.03 -14.79 0.37
C GLN A 148 9.41 -13.40 -0.13
N PRO A 149 10.43 -12.71 0.43
CA PRO A 149 10.88 -11.41 -0.05
C PRO A 149 11.40 -11.44 -1.50
N PRO A 150 11.09 -10.41 -2.31
CA PRO A 150 10.04 -9.44 -2.03
C PRO A 150 8.68 -10.14 -2.01
N ALA A 151 7.88 -9.91 -0.95
CA ALA A 151 6.54 -10.48 -0.87
C ALA A 151 5.66 -9.98 -2.03
N GLY A 152 4.61 -10.72 -2.36
CA GLY A 152 3.73 -10.31 -3.46
C GLY A 152 2.64 -11.32 -3.77
N PRO A 153 1.71 -10.97 -4.67
CA PRO A 153 0.61 -11.85 -5.04
C PRO A 153 1.08 -13.08 -5.82
N VAL A 154 0.32 -14.16 -5.67
CA VAL A 154 0.40 -15.41 -6.46
C VAL A 154 -1.00 -15.78 -6.95
N TYR A 155 -1.10 -16.57 -7.99
CA TYR A 155 -2.38 -16.90 -8.62
C TYR A 155 -2.56 -18.40 -8.84
N LEU A 156 -3.76 -18.91 -8.52
CA LEU A 156 -4.18 -20.29 -8.79
C LEU A 156 -5.47 -20.30 -9.61
N SER A 157 -5.48 -20.99 -10.72
CA SER A 157 -6.68 -21.33 -11.48
C SER A 157 -7.17 -22.71 -11.05
N LEU A 158 -8.45 -22.83 -10.68
CA LEU A 158 -8.97 -24.02 -10.02
C LEU A 158 -10.23 -24.52 -10.74
N PRO A 159 -10.15 -25.66 -11.48
CA PRO A 159 -11.30 -26.26 -12.14
C PRO A 159 -12.43 -26.60 -11.16
N LEU A 160 -13.67 -26.29 -11.56
CA LEU A 160 -14.82 -26.37 -10.67
C LEU A 160 -15.22 -27.80 -10.28
N ASP A 161 -14.85 -28.79 -11.08
CA ASP A 161 -15.13 -30.21 -10.81
C ASP A 161 -14.11 -30.88 -9.89
N ASP A 162 -12.97 -30.24 -9.61
CA ASP A 162 -11.91 -30.78 -8.76
C ASP A 162 -12.32 -30.87 -7.27
N TRP A 163 -13.25 -30.05 -6.82
CA TRP A 163 -13.55 -29.90 -5.40
C TRP A 163 -14.20 -31.14 -4.77
N ASP A 164 -14.95 -31.92 -5.57
CA ASP A 164 -15.62 -33.14 -5.10
C ASP A 164 -14.77 -34.39 -5.26
N GLU A 165 -13.61 -34.28 -5.88
CA GLU A 165 -12.68 -35.40 -6.05
C GLU A 165 -12.11 -35.87 -4.69
N PRO A 166 -11.80 -37.17 -4.55
CA PRO A 166 -11.12 -37.67 -3.36
C PRO A 166 -9.74 -37.05 -3.16
N ALA A 167 -9.45 -36.58 -1.96
CA ALA A 167 -8.11 -36.09 -1.61
C ALA A 167 -7.11 -37.22 -1.33
N ASN A 168 -5.82 -36.98 -1.54
CA ASN A 168 -4.72 -37.87 -1.15
C ASN A 168 -4.31 -37.72 0.35
N GLY A 169 -5.24 -37.27 1.21
CA GLY A 169 -4.97 -36.95 2.60
C GLY A 169 -4.83 -35.45 2.85
N THR A 170 -4.17 -35.06 3.93
CA THR A 170 -3.92 -33.67 4.30
C THR A 170 -2.58 -33.18 3.74
N ALA A 171 -2.56 -31.99 3.17
CA ALA A 171 -1.29 -31.39 2.72
C ALA A 171 -0.34 -31.15 3.90
N PRO A 172 0.96 -31.42 3.74
CA PRO A 172 1.93 -31.16 4.79
C PRO A 172 2.09 -29.65 5.02
N ILE A 173 1.89 -29.21 6.26
CA ILE A 173 2.11 -27.83 6.67
C ILE A 173 3.61 -27.60 6.84
N ARG A 174 4.17 -26.66 6.07
CA ARG A 174 5.59 -26.30 6.14
C ARG A 174 5.75 -24.85 6.59
N ARG A 175 6.73 -24.59 7.42
CA ARG A 175 7.18 -23.23 7.75
C ARG A 175 8.44 -22.92 6.94
N VAL A 176 8.42 -21.79 6.24
CA VAL A 176 9.57 -21.27 5.51
C VAL A 176 10.04 -20.00 6.22
N SER A 177 11.29 -19.98 6.68
CA SER A 177 11.91 -18.75 7.19
C SER A 177 12.37 -17.90 6.02
N THR A 178 11.93 -16.66 5.98
CA THR A 178 12.16 -15.76 4.84
C THR A 178 13.06 -14.56 5.17
N ARG A 179 13.45 -14.37 6.44
CA ARG A 179 14.41 -13.33 6.82
C ARG A 179 15.82 -13.71 6.40
N VAL A 180 16.46 -12.86 5.60
CA VAL A 180 17.82 -13.05 5.11
C VAL A 180 18.70 -11.97 5.71
N ALA A 181 19.75 -12.38 6.46
CA ALA A 181 20.72 -11.45 6.98
C ALA A 181 21.55 -10.86 5.82
N PRO A 182 21.88 -9.56 5.86
CA PRO A 182 22.86 -8.98 4.94
C PRO A 182 24.22 -9.67 5.04
N ASP A 183 25.00 -9.68 3.96
CA ASP A 183 26.39 -10.15 3.98
C ASP A 183 27.18 -9.33 5.01
N PRO A 184 27.79 -9.97 6.02
CA PRO A 184 28.50 -9.25 7.10
C PRO A 184 29.73 -8.47 6.61
N VAL A 185 30.41 -8.93 5.56
CA VAL A 185 31.59 -8.25 4.99
C VAL A 185 31.15 -6.95 4.29
N GLU A 186 30.07 -7.01 3.52
CA GLU A 186 29.50 -5.82 2.87
C GLU A 186 28.89 -4.86 3.90
N LEU A 187 28.31 -5.39 4.97
CA LEU A 187 27.78 -4.58 6.07
C LEU A 187 28.88 -3.83 6.81
N ASP A 188 30.03 -4.48 7.04
CA ASP A 188 31.23 -3.84 7.60
C ASP A 188 31.72 -2.71 6.68
N ARG A 189 31.83 -2.97 5.38
CA ARG A 189 32.20 -1.97 4.37
C ARG A 189 31.25 -0.76 4.34
N PHE A 190 29.95 -1.00 4.40
CA PHE A 190 28.95 0.08 4.43
C PHE A 190 29.08 0.92 5.71
N ALA A 191 29.29 0.27 6.85
CA ALA A 191 29.51 0.95 8.13
C ALA A 191 30.78 1.80 8.13
N GLU A 192 31.89 1.29 7.57
CA GLU A 192 33.16 2.03 7.42
C GLU A 192 32.96 3.29 6.56
N ILE A 193 32.26 3.18 5.42
CA ILE A 193 31.97 4.32 4.56
C ILE A 193 31.13 5.36 5.30
N LEU A 194 30.07 4.92 6.00
CA LEU A 194 29.18 5.81 6.74
C LEU A 194 29.90 6.47 7.94
N ALA A 195 30.79 5.75 8.61
CA ALA A 195 31.62 6.27 9.71
C ALA A 195 32.58 7.35 9.23
N ALA A 196 33.22 7.16 8.06
CA ALA A 196 34.16 8.11 7.46
C ALA A 196 33.48 9.35 6.85
N SER A 197 32.18 9.30 6.60
CA SER A 197 31.40 10.40 6.02
C SER A 197 31.42 11.63 6.92
N GLN A 198 31.57 12.81 6.32
CA GLN A 198 31.49 14.09 7.03
C GLN A 198 30.07 14.66 7.02
N GLN A 199 29.32 14.41 5.96
CA GLN A 199 27.97 14.91 5.74
C GLN A 199 27.04 13.77 5.27
N PRO A 200 26.79 12.74 6.10
CA PRO A 200 25.91 11.64 5.73
C PRO A 200 24.44 12.09 5.66
N MET A 201 23.66 11.38 4.86
CA MET A 201 22.20 11.47 4.79
C MET A 201 21.60 10.07 4.83
N LEU A 202 20.53 9.88 5.59
CA LEU A 202 19.72 8.66 5.57
C LEU A 202 18.41 8.91 4.81
N VAL A 203 18.06 7.98 3.94
CA VAL A 203 16.75 7.94 3.25
C VAL A 203 16.07 6.65 3.65
N ILE A 204 15.06 6.76 4.53
CA ILE A 204 14.40 5.60 5.14
C ILE A 204 13.02 5.42 4.54
N GLY A 205 12.82 4.26 3.91
CA GLY A 205 11.60 3.96 3.15
C GLY A 205 10.70 2.90 3.76
N SER A 206 9.70 2.53 2.98
CA SER A 206 8.59 1.66 3.36
C SER A 206 9.00 0.25 3.80
N GLY A 207 10.14 -0.25 3.28
CA GLY A 207 10.69 -1.56 3.66
C GLY A 207 11.02 -1.67 5.14
N VAL A 208 11.41 -0.56 5.78
CA VAL A 208 11.70 -0.52 7.22
C VAL A 208 10.42 -0.74 8.04
N ASP A 209 9.31 -0.09 7.67
CA ASP A 209 8.01 -0.32 8.34
C ASP A 209 7.50 -1.75 8.12
N ARG A 210 7.62 -2.27 6.88
CA ARG A 210 7.22 -3.66 6.56
C ARG A 210 8.00 -4.71 7.34
N SER A 211 9.30 -4.48 7.60
CA SER A 211 10.14 -5.40 8.38
C SER A 211 9.99 -5.23 9.89
N GLY A 212 9.28 -4.19 10.37
CA GLY A 212 9.15 -3.84 11.78
C GLY A 212 10.40 -3.18 12.38
N GLY A 213 11.26 -2.56 11.56
CA GLY A 213 12.58 -2.06 11.91
C GLY A 213 12.64 -0.59 12.35
N TRP A 214 11.54 0.02 12.86
CA TRP A 214 11.55 1.42 13.29
C TRP A 214 12.55 1.69 14.42
N ALA A 215 12.61 0.82 15.42
CA ALA A 215 13.53 0.98 16.55
C ALA A 215 15.00 0.96 16.11
N GLU A 216 15.34 0.04 15.22
CA GLU A 216 16.69 -0.11 14.67
C GLU A 216 17.06 1.05 13.73
N ALA A 217 16.09 1.56 12.97
CA ALA A 217 16.27 2.74 12.13
C ALA A 217 16.48 4.00 12.96
N ILE A 218 15.78 4.16 14.09
CA ILE A 218 16.01 5.24 15.06
C ILE A 218 17.42 5.12 15.65
N ALA A 219 17.80 3.94 16.12
CA ALA A 219 19.14 3.71 16.67
C ALA A 219 20.25 4.02 15.66
N LEU A 220 20.07 3.65 14.39
CA LEU A 220 21.01 3.99 13.32
C LEU A 220 21.08 5.51 13.07
N ALA A 221 19.93 6.19 13.03
CA ALA A 221 19.87 7.64 12.85
C ALA A 221 20.58 8.37 14.00
N GLU A 222 20.27 8.01 15.24
CA GLU A 222 20.88 8.60 16.45
C GLU A 222 22.38 8.34 16.50
N ARG A 223 22.80 7.10 16.17
CA ARG A 223 24.22 6.72 16.18
C ARG A 223 25.03 7.45 15.11
N SER A 224 24.46 7.63 13.92
CA SER A 224 25.10 8.37 12.82
C SER A 224 24.96 9.89 12.93
N ARG A 225 24.00 10.40 13.71
CA ARG A 225 23.58 11.82 13.80
C ARG A 225 23.26 12.46 12.44
N ALA A 226 22.85 11.64 11.48
CA ALA A 226 22.53 12.06 10.12
C ALA A 226 21.10 12.60 10.01
N PRO A 227 20.82 13.56 9.10
CA PRO A 227 19.46 13.91 8.73
C PRO A 227 18.76 12.72 8.08
N VAL A 228 17.47 12.54 8.41
CA VAL A 228 16.62 11.45 7.90
C VAL A 228 15.56 12.02 6.98
N TRP A 229 15.48 11.47 5.77
CA TRP A 229 14.49 11.84 4.76
C TRP A 229 13.62 10.65 4.41
N GLN A 230 12.35 10.91 4.09
CA GLN A 230 11.46 9.93 3.48
C GLN A 230 11.67 9.95 1.95
N PRO A 231 11.77 8.78 1.29
CA PRO A 231 11.94 8.72 -0.16
C PRO A 231 10.70 9.22 -0.90
N PRO A 232 10.83 9.67 -2.18
CA PRO A 232 9.66 10.00 -2.98
C PRO A 232 8.78 8.77 -3.19
N PHE A 233 7.45 8.98 -3.19
CA PHE A 233 6.42 7.96 -3.42
C PHE A 233 6.40 6.79 -2.42
N ALA A 234 6.84 7.01 -1.18
CA ALA A 234 6.71 6.01 -0.13
C ALA A 234 5.23 5.61 0.06
N ASP A 235 4.98 4.32 0.09
CA ASP A 235 3.66 3.72 0.37
C ASP A 235 3.43 3.51 1.87
N ARG A 236 4.50 3.55 2.67
CA ARG A 236 4.50 3.51 4.13
C ARG A 236 5.52 4.50 4.70
N VAL A 237 5.36 4.88 5.95
CA VAL A 237 6.33 5.70 6.67
C VAL A 237 7.27 4.78 7.44
N GLY A 238 8.56 4.82 7.12
CA GLY A 238 9.59 3.96 7.72
C GLY A 238 10.31 4.55 8.93
N PHE A 239 9.99 5.81 9.31
CA PHE A 239 10.67 6.52 10.38
C PHE A 239 9.72 7.53 11.05
N PRO A 240 9.77 7.75 12.38
CA PRO A 240 8.89 8.71 13.05
C PRO A 240 9.13 10.14 12.57
N GLN A 241 8.06 10.80 12.14
CA GLN A 241 8.14 12.13 11.54
C GLN A 241 8.24 13.28 12.56
N ASP A 242 8.07 12.99 13.84
CA ASP A 242 8.33 13.89 14.98
C ASP A 242 9.77 13.77 15.54
N HIS A 243 10.56 12.83 15.03
CA HIS A 243 11.95 12.67 15.47
C HIS A 243 12.79 13.90 15.07
N PRO A 244 13.69 14.41 15.97
CA PRO A 244 14.47 15.63 15.70
C PRO A 244 15.34 15.58 14.43
N GLN A 245 15.75 14.38 14.00
CA GLN A 245 16.55 14.21 12.78
C GLN A 245 15.71 14.08 11.50
N PHE A 246 14.37 13.99 11.60
CA PHE A 246 13.51 13.89 10.43
C PHE A 246 13.39 15.24 9.72
N GLN A 247 13.69 15.26 8.41
CA GLN A 247 13.76 16.48 7.61
C GLN A 247 12.62 16.64 6.58
N GLY A 248 11.79 15.61 6.41
CA GLY A 248 10.65 15.63 5.48
C GLY A 248 10.78 14.65 4.32
N LEU A 249 10.07 14.94 3.23
CA LEU A 249 10.05 14.11 2.01
C LEU A 249 11.04 14.65 0.99
N LEU A 250 11.72 13.74 0.31
CA LEU A 250 12.53 14.08 -0.86
C LEU A 250 11.65 14.44 -2.06
N PRO A 251 12.07 15.39 -2.90
CA PRO A 251 11.35 15.72 -4.13
C PRO A 251 11.24 14.53 -5.09
N PRO A 252 10.12 14.42 -5.85
CA PRO A 252 9.88 13.26 -6.72
C PRO A 252 10.58 13.33 -8.08
N ALA A 253 11.17 14.45 -8.46
CA ALA A 253 11.82 14.66 -9.75
C ALA A 253 13.35 14.72 -9.62
N ILE A 254 14.07 14.26 -10.66
CA ILE A 254 15.55 14.12 -10.67
C ILE A 254 16.27 15.43 -10.31
N GLY A 255 15.92 16.54 -10.94
CA GLY A 255 16.59 17.82 -10.73
C GLY A 255 16.49 18.29 -9.28
N PRO A 256 15.27 18.55 -8.77
CA PRO A 256 15.05 18.95 -7.38
C PRO A 256 15.58 17.93 -6.34
N LEU A 257 15.52 16.62 -6.65
CA LEU A 257 16.10 15.59 -5.79
C LEU A 257 17.63 15.72 -5.73
N ALA A 258 18.30 15.82 -6.87
CA ALA A 258 19.75 15.96 -6.93
C ALA A 258 20.24 17.23 -6.23
N GLU A 259 19.49 18.34 -6.32
CA GLU A 259 19.77 19.56 -5.58
C GLU A 259 19.68 19.36 -4.07
N LYS A 260 18.69 18.55 -3.62
CA LYS A 260 18.52 18.22 -2.20
C LYS A 260 19.67 17.37 -1.65
N LEU A 261 20.34 16.62 -2.50
CA LEU A 261 21.51 15.82 -2.15
C LEU A 261 22.84 16.60 -2.13
N VAL A 262 22.84 17.85 -2.63
CA VAL A 262 24.05 18.70 -2.63
C VAL A 262 24.54 18.93 -1.20
N GLY A 263 25.86 18.78 -0.99
CA GLY A 263 26.51 18.95 0.31
C GLY A 263 26.59 17.66 1.14
N HIS A 264 25.95 16.57 0.68
CA HIS A 264 26.10 15.26 1.31
C HIS A 264 27.15 14.43 0.56
N ASP A 265 28.14 13.90 1.29
CA ASP A 265 29.19 13.05 0.74
C ASP A 265 28.81 11.56 0.71
N THR A 266 27.83 11.16 1.55
CA THR A 266 27.31 9.80 1.61
C THR A 266 25.80 9.83 1.80
N VAL A 267 25.07 9.12 0.94
CA VAL A 267 23.62 8.93 1.03
C VAL A 267 23.33 7.44 1.21
N LEU A 268 22.73 7.06 2.32
CA LEU A 268 22.32 5.68 2.58
C LEU A 268 20.79 5.55 2.42
N VAL A 269 20.36 4.80 1.42
CA VAL A 269 18.94 4.50 1.14
C VAL A 269 18.61 3.13 1.70
N ILE A 270 17.60 3.03 2.58
CA ILE A 270 17.19 1.80 3.25
C ILE A 270 15.70 1.53 3.02
N GLY A 271 15.37 0.37 2.46
CA GLY A 271 13.99 -0.09 2.29
C GLY A 271 13.17 0.72 1.30
N ALA A 272 13.82 1.28 0.29
CA ALA A 272 13.20 1.97 -0.83
C ALA A 272 14.03 1.77 -2.10
N PRO A 273 13.41 1.80 -3.29
CA PRO A 273 14.16 1.86 -4.54
C PRO A 273 15.05 3.09 -4.58
N VAL A 274 16.24 2.97 -5.19
CA VAL A 274 17.08 4.13 -5.49
C VAL A 274 16.37 4.95 -6.52
N PHE A 275 15.70 5.83 -6.05
CA PHE A 275 14.75 6.87 -6.40
C PHE A 275 13.85 6.55 -7.62
N ARG A 276 12.55 6.59 -7.36
CA ARG A 276 11.53 6.59 -8.42
C ARG A 276 11.35 8.03 -8.88
N TYR A 277 11.86 8.33 -10.06
CA TYR A 277 11.76 9.66 -10.64
C TYR A 277 10.48 9.80 -11.47
N TYR A 278 9.59 10.68 -11.02
CA TYR A 278 8.37 11.05 -11.69
C TYR A 278 7.82 12.34 -11.08
N PRO A 279 7.52 13.39 -11.88
CA PRO A 279 7.58 13.45 -13.33
C PRO A 279 9.01 13.60 -13.89
N TYR A 280 9.18 13.33 -15.18
CA TYR A 280 10.39 13.71 -15.89
C TYR A 280 10.43 15.23 -16.06
N VAL A 281 11.48 15.84 -15.54
CA VAL A 281 11.75 17.27 -15.69
C VAL A 281 13.06 17.43 -16.44
N PRO A 282 13.09 18.14 -17.59
CA PRO A 282 14.32 18.39 -18.32
C PRO A 282 15.33 19.15 -17.44
N GLY A 283 16.60 18.80 -17.52
CA GLY A 283 17.63 19.49 -16.75
C GLY A 283 18.84 18.60 -16.44
N ARG A 284 19.36 18.70 -15.22
CA ARG A 284 20.54 17.96 -14.76
C ARG A 284 20.37 16.45 -14.98
N ARG A 285 21.27 15.85 -15.77
CA ARG A 285 21.23 14.42 -16.12
C ARG A 285 21.90 13.51 -15.10
N GLY A 286 22.51 14.05 -14.04
CA GLY A 286 23.18 13.28 -13.01
C GLY A 286 22.23 12.87 -11.90
N TYR A 287 22.26 11.60 -11.50
CA TYR A 287 21.49 11.09 -10.35
C TYR A 287 22.05 11.59 -9.01
N LEU A 288 23.35 11.81 -8.94
CA LEU A 288 24.04 12.28 -7.73
C LEU A 288 24.88 13.52 -8.02
N PRO A 289 25.05 14.42 -7.03
CA PRO A 289 26.08 15.43 -7.06
C PRO A 289 27.48 14.79 -7.18
N GLU A 290 28.42 15.54 -7.77
CA GLU A 290 29.83 15.11 -7.82
C GLU A 290 30.41 14.92 -6.41
N GLY A 291 31.09 13.79 -6.19
CA GLY A 291 31.67 13.44 -4.90
C GLY A 291 30.71 12.76 -3.91
N THR A 292 29.42 12.68 -4.23
CA THR A 292 28.45 11.95 -3.38
C THR A 292 28.50 10.46 -3.67
N ARG A 293 28.66 9.65 -2.62
CA ARG A 293 28.54 8.17 -2.67
C ARG A 293 27.14 7.75 -2.24
N LEU A 294 26.54 6.79 -2.95
CA LEU A 294 25.24 6.20 -2.58
C LEU A 294 25.42 4.75 -2.16
N LEU A 295 24.84 4.42 -1.02
CA LEU A 295 24.70 3.07 -0.48
C LEU A 295 23.20 2.73 -0.45
N HIS A 296 22.85 1.50 -0.79
CA HIS A 296 21.46 1.05 -0.87
C HIS A 296 21.28 -0.28 -0.14
N VAL A 297 20.25 -0.38 0.70
CA VAL A 297 19.83 -1.62 1.37
C VAL A 297 18.40 -1.93 1.03
N THR A 298 18.14 -3.12 0.48
CA THR A 298 16.80 -3.59 0.08
C THR A 298 16.65 -5.09 0.28
N ASP A 299 15.42 -5.56 0.48
CA ASP A 299 15.06 -6.99 0.48
C ASP A 299 14.71 -7.53 -0.92
N ASP A 300 14.79 -6.66 -1.93
CA ASP A 300 14.40 -6.95 -3.32
C ASP A 300 15.63 -6.95 -4.25
N PRO A 301 16.11 -8.15 -4.67
CA PRO A 301 17.23 -8.24 -5.59
C PRO A 301 16.99 -7.53 -6.93
N ALA A 302 15.73 -7.46 -7.38
CA ALA A 302 15.40 -6.75 -8.61
C ALA A 302 15.44 -5.22 -8.44
N GLU A 303 15.12 -4.69 -7.26
CA GLU A 303 15.37 -3.27 -6.95
C GLU A 303 16.86 -2.97 -6.89
N ALA A 304 17.65 -3.84 -6.27
CA ALA A 304 19.11 -3.71 -6.26
C ALA A 304 19.71 -3.68 -7.68
N ALA A 305 19.27 -4.60 -8.54
CA ALA A 305 19.73 -4.69 -9.93
C ALA A 305 19.31 -3.48 -10.79
N ARG A 306 18.17 -2.84 -10.46
CA ARG A 306 17.67 -1.66 -11.20
C ARG A 306 18.18 -0.33 -10.67
N ALA A 307 18.90 -0.32 -9.54
CA ALA A 307 19.46 0.92 -8.99
C ALA A 307 20.38 1.57 -10.04
N PRO A 308 20.13 2.83 -10.44
CA PRO A 308 20.91 3.46 -11.51
C PRO A 308 22.31 3.89 -11.05
N VAL A 309 22.52 3.98 -9.75
CA VAL A 309 23.78 4.41 -9.11
C VAL A 309 23.93 3.81 -7.71
N GLY A 310 25.18 3.71 -7.25
CA GLY A 310 25.49 3.27 -5.91
C GLY A 310 25.68 1.76 -5.77
N ASP A 311 26.10 1.34 -4.58
CA ASP A 311 26.31 -0.05 -4.21
C ASP A 311 25.08 -0.56 -3.45
N SER A 312 24.57 -1.74 -3.82
CA SER A 312 23.38 -2.32 -3.19
C SER A 312 23.74 -3.55 -2.34
N LEU A 313 23.18 -3.62 -1.14
CA LEU A 313 23.25 -4.73 -0.21
C LEU A 313 21.83 -5.33 -0.04
N VAL A 314 21.70 -6.62 -0.32
CA VAL A 314 20.40 -7.31 -0.21
C VAL A 314 20.29 -7.98 1.15
N GLY A 315 19.19 -7.69 1.88
CA GLY A 315 18.91 -8.28 3.18
C GLY A 315 17.69 -7.66 3.87
N ASP A 316 17.33 -8.20 5.03
CA ASP A 316 16.25 -7.70 5.89
C ASP A 316 16.61 -6.32 6.47
N MET A 317 15.67 -5.38 6.40
CA MET A 317 15.89 -3.99 6.81
C MET A 317 16.17 -3.84 8.30
N THR A 318 15.48 -4.59 9.15
CA THR A 318 15.69 -4.57 10.60
C THR A 318 17.11 -5.04 10.96
N LEU A 319 17.52 -6.17 10.36
CA LEU A 319 18.87 -6.72 10.59
C LEU A 319 19.97 -5.81 10.03
N ALA A 320 19.72 -5.16 8.90
CA ALA A 320 20.67 -4.20 8.32
C ALA A 320 20.82 -2.95 9.19
N CYS A 321 19.70 -2.34 9.61
CA CYS A 321 19.74 -1.16 10.50
C CYS A 321 20.44 -1.47 11.83
N ALA A 322 20.11 -2.58 12.48
CA ALA A 322 20.75 -3.02 13.71
C ALA A 322 22.25 -3.23 13.52
N GLY A 323 22.62 -4.01 12.49
CA GLY A 323 24.02 -4.31 12.22
C GLY A 323 24.87 -3.10 11.85
N LEU A 324 24.31 -2.11 11.13
CA LEU A 324 24.99 -0.85 10.86
C LEU A 324 25.15 -0.01 12.13
N ALA A 325 24.09 0.10 12.96
CA ALA A 325 24.12 0.87 14.20
C ALA A 325 25.16 0.32 15.20
N GLU A 326 25.29 -1.01 15.29
CA GLU A 326 26.29 -1.69 16.15
C GLU A 326 27.74 -1.40 15.73
N ARG A 327 27.98 -1.27 14.42
CA ARG A 327 29.32 -1.07 13.84
C ARG A 327 29.78 0.38 13.84
N LEU A 328 28.84 1.33 13.89
CA LEU A 328 29.19 2.74 13.87
C LEU A 328 29.85 3.19 15.19
N PRO A 329 31.00 3.89 15.15
CA PRO A 329 31.57 4.52 16.33
C PRO A 329 30.67 5.66 16.83
N ALA A 330 30.87 6.08 18.07
CA ALA A 330 30.30 7.33 18.55
C ALA A 330 30.85 8.51 17.74
N THR A 331 30.00 9.50 17.48
CA THR A 331 30.35 10.70 16.72
C THR A 331 29.89 11.96 17.44
N ASP A 332 30.67 13.05 17.35
CA ASP A 332 30.31 14.39 17.84
C ASP A 332 29.66 15.27 16.77
N ARG A 333 29.28 14.69 15.63
CA ARG A 333 28.60 15.42 14.53
C ARG A 333 27.45 16.21 15.10
N PRO A 334 27.25 17.50 14.71
CA PRO A 334 26.08 18.27 15.12
C PRO A 334 24.80 17.60 14.59
N LEU A 335 23.74 17.67 15.38
CA LEU A 335 22.42 17.25 14.89
C LEU A 335 21.94 18.20 13.77
N PRO A 336 21.18 17.70 12.80
CA PRO A 336 20.56 18.57 11.80
C PRO A 336 19.61 19.57 12.47
N PRO A 337 19.38 20.75 11.85
CA PRO A 337 18.39 21.70 12.35
C PRO A 337 17.00 21.05 12.32
N PRO A 338 16.10 21.44 13.26
CA PRO A 338 14.73 20.92 13.25
C PRO A 338 14.00 21.31 11.96
N ARG A 339 13.12 20.43 11.50
CA ARG A 339 12.24 20.71 10.34
C ARG A 339 11.39 21.94 10.64
N PRO A 340 11.22 22.89 9.70
CA PRO A 340 10.27 23.99 9.85
C PRO A 340 8.85 23.50 10.12
N ALA A 341 8.13 24.19 10.99
CA ALA A 341 6.72 23.92 11.22
C ALA A 341 5.91 24.17 9.93
N ALA A 342 4.79 23.45 9.79
CA ALA A 342 3.84 23.72 8.72
C ALA A 342 3.31 25.16 8.83
N PRO A 343 3.13 25.87 7.71
CA PRO A 343 2.54 27.21 7.76
C PRO A 343 1.08 27.15 8.23
N ASP A 344 0.67 28.16 8.98
CA ASP A 344 -0.73 28.35 9.34
C ASP A 344 -1.58 28.57 8.08
N ALA A 345 -2.74 27.96 8.05
CA ALA A 345 -3.65 28.08 6.92
C ALA A 345 -4.60 29.28 7.09
N ALA A 346 -4.75 30.08 6.02
CA ALA A 346 -5.78 31.12 5.99
C ALA A 346 -7.18 30.49 5.88
N ALA A 347 -8.12 31.00 6.65
CA ALA A 347 -9.54 30.67 6.51
C ALA A 347 -10.07 31.22 5.16
N GLY A 348 -10.87 30.40 4.45
CA GLY A 348 -11.47 30.77 3.16
C GLY A 348 -12.76 30.00 2.92
N THR A 349 -13.58 30.48 1.99
CA THR A 349 -14.75 29.72 1.48
C THR A 349 -14.74 29.79 -0.04
N PRO A 350 -14.62 28.62 -0.74
CA PRO A 350 -14.40 27.27 -0.18
C PRO A 350 -13.07 27.15 0.57
N LEU A 351 -12.93 26.11 1.39
CA LEU A 351 -11.72 25.84 2.18
C LEU A 351 -10.49 25.65 1.28
N THR A 352 -9.32 26.06 1.74
CA THR A 352 -8.06 25.65 1.12
C THR A 352 -7.66 24.25 1.59
N PRO A 353 -6.87 23.49 0.82
CA PRO A 353 -6.31 22.22 1.28
C PRO A 353 -5.54 22.36 2.60
N GLU A 354 -4.82 23.47 2.80
CA GLU A 354 -4.10 23.78 4.03
C GLU A 354 -5.04 23.92 5.24
N ALA A 355 -6.16 24.62 5.07
CA ALA A 355 -7.16 24.79 6.13
C ALA A 355 -7.82 23.46 6.51
N LEU A 356 -8.19 22.65 5.51
CA LEU A 356 -8.77 21.33 5.73
C LEU A 356 -7.80 20.40 6.47
N PHE A 357 -6.57 20.27 5.98
CA PHE A 357 -5.62 19.31 6.58
C PHE A 357 -5.00 19.83 7.88
N GLY A 358 -4.93 21.15 8.08
CA GLY A 358 -4.63 21.73 9.39
C GLY A 358 -5.69 21.40 10.43
N ALA A 359 -6.97 21.49 10.04
CA ALA A 359 -8.08 21.07 10.89
C ALA A 359 -8.07 19.55 11.17
N LEU A 360 -7.78 18.74 10.15
CA LEU A 360 -7.63 17.29 10.29
C LEU A 360 -6.49 16.95 11.27
N ALA A 361 -5.34 17.58 11.12
CA ALA A 361 -4.18 17.35 11.98
C ALA A 361 -4.43 17.75 13.44
N ALA A 362 -5.16 18.85 13.66
CA ALA A 362 -5.53 19.30 15.00
C ALA A 362 -6.46 18.34 15.74
N GLU A 363 -7.27 17.57 15.03
CA GLU A 363 -8.21 16.58 15.58
C GLU A 363 -7.70 15.13 15.41
N TRP A 364 -6.46 14.95 14.96
CA TRP A 364 -5.91 13.63 14.62
C TRP A 364 -5.77 12.74 15.87
N PRO A 365 -6.34 11.53 15.86
CA PRO A 365 -6.14 10.59 16.96
C PRO A 365 -4.68 10.10 17.01
N ALA A 366 -4.10 10.03 18.21
CA ALA A 366 -2.68 9.70 18.40
C ALA A 366 -2.24 8.33 17.80
N ASP A 367 -3.19 7.41 17.64
CA ASP A 367 -2.99 6.07 17.06
C ASP A 367 -3.71 5.92 15.70
N GLY A 368 -4.15 7.01 15.10
CA GLY A 368 -4.86 7.02 13.82
C GLY A 368 -4.06 6.38 12.68
N ILE A 369 -4.79 5.77 11.76
CA ILE A 369 -4.28 5.22 10.51
C ILE A 369 -4.82 6.06 9.37
N VAL A 370 -3.94 6.64 8.54
CA VAL A 370 -4.32 7.38 7.34
C VAL A 370 -4.11 6.54 6.08
N VAL A 371 -5.09 6.62 5.17
CA VAL A 371 -5.05 5.97 3.84
C VAL A 371 -5.27 7.04 2.77
N PRO A 372 -4.20 7.70 2.27
CA PRO A 372 -4.35 8.82 1.38
C PRO A 372 -4.38 8.43 -0.10
N GLU A 373 -5.35 8.97 -0.83
CA GLU A 373 -5.44 8.94 -2.30
C GLU A 373 -6.04 10.25 -2.82
N SER A 374 -5.43 11.37 -2.45
CA SER A 374 -5.74 12.70 -2.98
C SER A 374 -4.48 13.29 -3.61
N PRO A 375 -4.09 12.85 -4.81
CA PRO A 375 -2.78 13.16 -5.40
C PRO A 375 -2.48 14.65 -5.48
N SER A 376 -3.46 15.47 -5.83
CA SER A 376 -3.31 16.94 -5.91
C SER A 376 -2.96 17.60 -4.56
N ASN A 377 -3.36 16.97 -3.46
CA ASN A 377 -3.29 17.54 -2.11
C ASN A 377 -2.29 16.81 -1.21
N LEU A 378 -1.62 15.76 -1.72
CA LEU A 378 -0.78 14.87 -0.92
C LEU A 378 0.38 15.61 -0.25
N SER A 379 0.99 16.56 -0.95
CA SER A 379 2.09 17.37 -0.42
C SER A 379 1.64 18.25 0.75
N VAL A 380 0.41 18.79 0.69
CA VAL A 380 -0.19 19.58 1.79
C VAL A 380 -0.49 18.67 2.98
N LEU A 381 -1.10 17.49 2.74
CA LEU A 381 -1.38 16.54 3.79
C LEU A 381 -0.09 16.14 4.54
N HIS A 382 1.01 15.86 3.84
CA HIS A 382 2.29 15.49 4.47
C HIS A 382 2.97 16.64 5.23
N ARG A 383 2.66 17.89 4.89
CA ARG A 383 3.15 19.03 5.67
C ARG A 383 2.40 19.19 6.99
N GLN A 384 1.09 18.91 6.99
CA GLN A 384 0.20 19.13 8.13
C GLN A 384 0.12 17.93 9.08
N LEU A 385 0.06 16.71 8.54
CA LEU A 385 -0.11 15.49 9.31
C LEU A 385 1.24 14.82 9.58
N THR A 386 1.53 14.60 10.86
CA THR A 386 2.77 13.93 11.33
C THR A 386 2.47 12.50 11.76
N ILE A 387 3.18 11.53 11.17
CA ILE A 387 3.06 10.10 11.50
C ILE A 387 4.14 9.73 12.51
N THR A 388 3.72 9.26 13.68
CA THR A 388 4.60 8.99 14.84
C THR A 388 4.63 7.52 15.25
N ARG A 389 3.83 6.67 14.59
CA ARG A 389 3.75 5.24 14.92
C ARG A 389 3.85 4.37 13.67
N PRO A 390 4.49 3.19 13.76
CA PRO A 390 4.53 2.23 12.65
C PRO A 390 3.12 1.76 12.28
N GLY A 391 2.94 1.39 11.00
CA GLY A 391 1.65 0.92 10.51
C GLY A 391 0.52 1.96 10.62
N SER A 392 0.82 3.26 10.53
CA SER A 392 -0.16 4.35 10.57
C SER A 392 -0.39 5.05 9.23
N TYR A 393 0.27 4.60 8.17
CA TYR A 393 0.17 5.21 6.84
C TYR A 393 0.22 4.11 5.77
N PHE A 394 -0.81 4.04 4.92
CA PHE A 394 -0.91 3.07 3.83
C PHE A 394 -1.35 3.76 2.54
N LYS A 395 -0.54 3.68 1.50
CA LYS A 395 -0.78 4.32 0.20
C LYS A 395 -0.48 3.34 -0.93
N MET A 396 -1.09 3.52 -2.09
CA MET A 396 -0.72 2.76 -3.28
C MET A 396 0.71 3.08 -3.74
N ALA A 397 1.53 2.05 -3.94
CA ALA A 397 2.87 2.19 -4.50
C ALA A 397 2.90 2.27 -6.03
N SER A 398 1.82 1.83 -6.71
CA SER A 398 1.72 1.81 -8.17
C SER A 398 1.46 3.19 -8.78
N GLY A 399 0.81 4.10 -8.04
CA GLY A 399 0.26 5.35 -8.56
C GLY A 399 -1.12 5.19 -9.23
N GLY A 400 -1.66 3.98 -9.35
CA GLY A 400 -3.01 3.73 -9.86
C GLY A 400 -4.09 4.10 -8.86
N LEU A 401 -5.13 4.83 -9.30
CA LEU A 401 -6.26 5.21 -8.44
C LEU A 401 -7.20 4.02 -8.18
N GLY A 402 -7.97 4.11 -7.09
CA GLY A 402 -8.97 3.11 -6.68
C GLY A 402 -8.52 2.19 -5.54
N PHE A 403 -7.41 2.49 -4.89
CA PHE A 403 -6.87 1.72 -3.76
C PHE A 403 -7.43 2.17 -2.41
N ALA A 404 -7.36 3.48 -2.08
CA ALA A 404 -7.52 3.93 -0.68
C ALA A 404 -8.91 3.65 -0.10
N LEU A 405 -9.99 3.81 -0.87
CA LEU A 405 -11.33 3.58 -0.37
C LEU A 405 -11.53 2.12 0.05
N PRO A 406 -11.34 1.12 -0.83
CA PRO A 406 -11.46 -0.29 -0.44
C PRO A 406 -10.36 -0.73 0.53
N ALA A 407 -9.12 -0.24 0.41
CA ALA A 407 -8.06 -0.58 1.35
C ALA A 407 -8.37 -0.13 2.78
N ALA A 408 -8.98 1.05 2.97
CA ALA A 408 -9.42 1.52 4.29
C ALA A 408 -10.45 0.58 4.92
N VAL A 409 -11.36 0.01 4.11
CA VAL A 409 -12.31 -1.02 4.55
C VAL A 409 -11.55 -2.29 5.00
N GLY A 410 -10.60 -2.74 4.20
CA GLY A 410 -9.75 -3.89 4.55
C GLY A 410 -8.91 -3.67 5.80
N ILE A 411 -8.34 -2.48 5.96
CA ILE A 411 -7.58 -2.09 7.17
C ILE A 411 -8.49 -2.10 8.40
N ALA A 412 -9.71 -1.55 8.31
CA ALA A 412 -10.65 -1.56 9.43
C ALA A 412 -11.10 -2.98 9.81
N LEU A 413 -11.29 -3.87 8.83
CA LEU A 413 -11.49 -5.30 9.08
C LEU A 413 -10.30 -5.91 9.82
N ALA A 414 -9.07 -5.61 9.40
CA ALA A 414 -7.86 -6.09 10.06
C ALA A 414 -7.75 -5.56 11.51
N GLN A 415 -8.08 -4.30 11.76
CA GLN A 415 -8.10 -3.72 13.11
C GLN A 415 -9.11 -4.44 14.01
N ARG A 416 -10.29 -4.74 13.50
CA ARG A 416 -11.31 -5.54 14.21
C ARG A 416 -10.81 -6.95 14.52
N ASP A 417 -10.30 -7.67 13.52
CA ASP A 417 -9.91 -9.08 13.63
C ASP A 417 -8.64 -9.26 14.48
N THR A 418 -7.75 -8.27 14.52
CA THR A 418 -6.56 -8.23 15.39
C THR A 418 -6.84 -7.58 16.75
N ARG A 419 -8.05 -7.08 17.00
CA ARG A 419 -8.49 -6.40 18.24
C ARG A 419 -7.65 -5.18 18.60
N GLN A 420 -7.10 -4.49 17.62
CA GLN A 420 -6.32 -3.26 17.85
C GLN A 420 -7.20 -2.01 17.90
N HIS A 421 -8.32 -2.00 17.16
CA HIS A 421 -9.35 -0.95 17.15
C HIS A 421 -8.83 0.48 16.91
N ARG A 422 -7.75 0.63 16.16
CA ARG A 422 -7.22 1.95 15.80
C ARG A 422 -8.15 2.65 14.82
N PRO A 423 -8.38 3.97 14.97
CA PRO A 423 -9.18 4.74 14.01
C PRO A 423 -8.59 4.70 12.60
N VAL A 424 -9.44 4.48 11.59
CA VAL A 424 -9.04 4.45 10.18
C VAL A 424 -9.68 5.64 9.45
N VAL A 425 -8.84 6.48 8.85
CA VAL A 425 -9.25 7.66 8.11
C VAL A 425 -8.68 7.60 6.69
N ALA A 426 -9.55 7.55 5.69
CA ALA A 426 -9.16 7.64 4.30
C ALA A 426 -9.33 9.08 3.79
N VAL A 427 -8.28 9.64 3.17
CA VAL A 427 -8.32 10.96 2.54
C VAL A 427 -8.29 10.77 1.03
N ILE A 428 -9.43 10.96 0.36
CA ILE A 428 -9.63 10.50 -1.03
C ILE A 428 -10.16 11.66 -1.87
N GLY A 429 -9.47 12.04 -2.95
CA GLY A 429 -9.99 13.04 -3.89
C GLY A 429 -11.31 12.59 -4.55
N ASP A 430 -12.15 13.54 -4.93
CA ASP A 430 -13.45 13.29 -5.56
C ASP A 430 -13.37 12.43 -6.81
N GLY A 431 -12.34 12.62 -7.64
CA GLY A 431 -12.06 11.78 -8.80
C GLY A 431 -11.62 10.37 -8.41
N SER A 432 -10.74 10.22 -7.41
CA SER A 432 -10.29 8.91 -6.91
C SER A 432 -11.43 8.11 -6.28
N PHE A 433 -12.36 8.79 -5.62
CA PHE A 433 -13.55 8.19 -5.01
C PHE A 433 -14.40 7.40 -6.03
N GLN A 434 -14.43 7.84 -7.30
CA GLN A 434 -15.26 7.21 -8.34
C GLN A 434 -14.74 5.84 -8.80
N TYR A 435 -13.51 5.47 -8.46
CA TYR A 435 -12.92 4.20 -8.91
C TYR A 435 -13.50 2.97 -8.19
N SER A 436 -13.87 3.10 -6.91
CA SER A 436 -14.31 1.96 -6.09
C SER A 436 -15.37 2.33 -5.03
N PRO A 437 -16.38 3.16 -5.34
CA PRO A 437 -17.37 3.62 -4.36
C PRO A 437 -18.22 2.49 -3.78
N GLN A 438 -18.36 1.37 -4.50
CA GLN A 438 -19.10 0.18 -4.05
C GLN A 438 -18.47 -0.46 -2.79
N ALA A 439 -17.21 -0.18 -2.48
CA ALA A 439 -16.58 -0.64 -1.23
C ALA A 439 -17.23 -0.02 0.02
N LEU A 440 -17.91 1.11 -0.11
CA LEU A 440 -18.71 1.71 0.97
C LEU A 440 -19.84 0.77 1.43
N TRP A 441 -20.45 0.04 0.50
CA TRP A 441 -21.44 -0.96 0.84
C TRP A 441 -20.87 -2.03 1.77
N THR A 442 -19.68 -2.54 1.47
CA THR A 442 -19.01 -3.53 2.33
C THR A 442 -18.71 -2.95 3.72
N ALA A 443 -18.24 -1.69 3.79
CA ALA A 443 -18.02 -1.02 5.07
C ALA A 443 -19.31 -0.92 5.88
N ALA A 444 -20.43 -0.55 5.25
CA ALA A 444 -21.74 -0.46 5.90
C ALA A 444 -22.27 -1.83 6.36
N GLN A 445 -22.16 -2.88 5.54
CA GLN A 445 -22.58 -4.24 5.88
C GLN A 445 -21.83 -4.78 7.11
N HIS A 446 -20.54 -4.49 7.20
CA HIS A 446 -19.70 -4.91 8.32
C HIS A 446 -19.70 -3.91 9.49
N ARG A 447 -20.42 -2.80 9.42
CA ARG A 447 -20.49 -1.72 10.43
C ARG A 447 -19.08 -1.25 10.84
N LEU A 448 -18.23 -0.98 9.86
CA LEU A 448 -16.85 -0.59 10.12
C LEU A 448 -16.75 0.92 10.39
N PRO A 449 -16.14 1.33 11.51
CA PRO A 449 -15.97 2.74 11.86
C PRO A 449 -14.83 3.38 11.04
N VAL A 450 -15.05 3.57 9.75
CA VAL A 450 -14.10 4.24 8.84
C VAL A 450 -14.58 5.64 8.53
N VAL A 451 -13.68 6.62 8.64
CA VAL A 451 -13.95 8.00 8.23
C VAL A 451 -13.34 8.23 6.85
N PHE A 452 -14.18 8.58 5.89
CA PHE A 452 -13.75 8.97 4.54
C PHE A 452 -13.85 10.49 4.41
N VAL A 453 -12.71 11.16 4.35
CA VAL A 453 -12.62 12.61 4.09
C VAL A 453 -12.39 12.79 2.59
N VAL A 454 -13.33 13.44 1.93
CA VAL A 454 -13.29 13.64 0.47
C VAL A 454 -13.14 15.12 0.15
N PRO A 455 -11.91 15.62 -0.11
CA PRO A 455 -11.71 16.95 -0.67
C PRO A 455 -12.31 17.00 -2.09
N VAL A 456 -13.26 17.91 -2.31
CA VAL A 456 -14.01 18.07 -3.56
C VAL A 456 -13.55 19.33 -4.27
N ASN A 457 -12.76 19.19 -5.35
CA ASN A 457 -12.33 20.29 -6.20
C ASN A 457 -12.93 20.21 -7.61
N GLU A 458 -13.79 19.23 -7.86
CA GLU A 458 -14.46 18.96 -9.14
C GLU A 458 -13.50 18.82 -10.33
N ALA A 459 -12.29 18.29 -10.08
CA ALA A 459 -11.28 18.13 -11.12
C ALA A 459 -10.23 17.05 -10.78
N TYR A 460 -9.62 16.51 -11.82
CA TYR A 460 -8.33 15.82 -11.72
C TYR A 460 -7.19 16.85 -11.62
N GLY A 461 -7.08 17.51 -10.45
CA GLY A 461 -6.15 18.62 -10.24
C GLY A 461 -4.68 18.24 -10.50
N VAL A 462 -4.26 17.03 -10.14
CA VAL A 462 -2.90 16.56 -10.45
C VAL A 462 -2.63 16.46 -11.95
N LEU A 463 -3.63 16.05 -12.76
CA LEU A 463 -3.47 16.00 -14.22
C LEU A 463 -3.43 17.40 -14.83
N LYS A 464 -4.15 18.37 -14.27
CA LYS A 464 -4.02 19.79 -14.66
C LYS A 464 -2.61 20.31 -14.37
N ALA A 465 -2.03 19.94 -13.22
CA ALA A 465 -0.64 20.32 -12.90
C ALA A 465 0.38 19.65 -13.84
N PHE A 466 0.15 18.41 -14.27
CA PHE A 466 0.95 17.76 -15.32
C PHE A 466 0.81 18.48 -16.67
N ALA A 467 -0.42 18.82 -17.06
CA ALA A 467 -0.65 19.56 -18.30
C ALA A 467 0.09 20.92 -18.32
N GLN A 468 0.15 21.61 -17.18
CA GLN A 468 0.94 22.83 -17.03
C GLN A 468 2.46 22.55 -17.16
N LEU A 469 2.96 21.50 -16.51
CA LEU A 469 4.38 21.13 -16.56
C LEU A 469 4.84 20.74 -17.98
N GLU A 470 3.96 20.08 -18.72
CA GLU A 470 4.23 19.57 -20.08
C GLU A 470 3.83 20.55 -21.18
N ASP A 471 3.39 21.78 -20.83
CA ASP A 471 2.82 22.78 -21.76
C ASP A 471 1.72 22.21 -22.67
N ALA A 472 0.92 21.29 -22.13
CA ALA A 472 -0.19 20.64 -22.84
C ALA A 472 -1.48 21.44 -22.64
N GLN A 473 -1.94 22.12 -23.69
CA GLN A 473 -3.16 22.93 -23.65
C GLN A 473 -4.39 22.12 -24.08
N GLY A 474 -5.55 22.41 -23.46
CA GLY A 474 -6.84 21.87 -23.90
C GLY A 474 -7.02 20.36 -23.69
N VAL A 475 -6.35 19.76 -22.72
CA VAL A 475 -6.50 18.34 -22.41
C VAL A 475 -7.95 18.06 -21.97
N PRO A 476 -8.68 17.15 -22.63
CA PRO A 476 -10.10 16.86 -22.30
C PRO A 476 -10.22 15.98 -21.06
N GLY A 477 -11.40 16.02 -20.40
CA GLY A 477 -11.75 15.08 -19.31
C GLY A 477 -11.08 15.37 -17.97
N LEU A 478 -10.59 16.59 -17.74
CA LEU A 478 -9.94 16.98 -16.47
C LEU A 478 -10.90 17.62 -15.46
N ASP A 479 -12.13 17.95 -15.86
CA ASP A 479 -13.18 18.50 -14.99
C ASP A 479 -14.20 17.43 -14.64
N LEU A 480 -14.69 17.45 -13.40
CA LEU A 480 -15.61 16.47 -12.83
C LEU A 480 -16.83 17.16 -12.19
N PRO A 481 -17.61 17.97 -12.94
CA PRO A 481 -18.71 18.72 -12.38
C PRO A 481 -19.86 17.82 -11.95
N GLY A 482 -20.57 18.22 -10.88
CA GLY A 482 -21.87 17.64 -10.51
C GLY A 482 -21.82 16.27 -9.82
N LEU A 483 -20.68 15.86 -9.26
CA LEU A 483 -20.59 14.65 -8.45
C LEU A 483 -21.19 14.89 -7.06
N ASP A 484 -22.32 14.26 -6.75
CA ASP A 484 -22.93 14.29 -5.41
C ASP A 484 -22.39 13.13 -4.55
N ILE A 485 -21.21 13.34 -3.98
CA ILE A 485 -20.52 12.36 -3.13
C ILE A 485 -21.37 11.94 -1.92
N PRO A 486 -22.04 12.85 -1.18
CA PRO A 486 -22.92 12.45 -0.07
C PRO A 486 -24.06 11.55 -0.48
N SER A 487 -24.71 11.78 -1.64
CA SER A 487 -25.81 10.94 -2.12
C SER A 487 -25.31 9.55 -2.56
N ILE A 488 -24.15 9.46 -3.22
CA ILE A 488 -23.51 8.19 -3.55
C ILE A 488 -23.23 7.39 -2.26
N ALA A 489 -22.64 8.02 -1.25
CA ALA A 489 -22.31 7.36 0.00
C ALA A 489 -23.56 6.88 0.76
N ARG A 490 -24.60 7.70 0.84
CA ARG A 490 -25.90 7.31 1.44
C ARG A 490 -26.55 6.15 0.69
N GLY A 491 -26.44 6.12 -0.66
CA GLY A 491 -26.93 5.02 -1.47
C GLY A 491 -26.27 3.68 -1.15
N TYR A 492 -25.05 3.69 -0.66
CA TYR A 492 -24.34 2.50 -0.17
C TYR A 492 -24.52 2.24 1.33
N GLY A 493 -25.35 3.02 2.04
CA GLY A 493 -25.66 2.80 3.45
C GLY A 493 -24.73 3.48 4.44
N CYS A 494 -23.91 4.43 4.01
CA CYS A 494 -23.03 5.21 4.88
C CYS A 494 -23.73 6.45 5.42
N THR A 495 -23.32 6.93 6.61
CA THR A 495 -23.58 8.30 7.03
C THR A 495 -22.75 9.23 6.16
N ALA A 496 -23.36 10.32 5.66
CA ALA A 496 -22.63 11.26 4.80
C ALA A 496 -23.08 12.70 4.98
N HIS A 497 -22.10 13.61 5.04
CA HIS A 497 -22.28 15.05 5.23
C HIS A 497 -21.46 15.82 4.19
N GLN A 498 -22.01 16.94 3.73
CA GLN A 498 -21.23 18.01 3.11
C GLN A 498 -20.84 18.99 4.22
N VAL A 499 -19.61 19.48 4.19
CA VAL A 499 -19.01 20.29 5.23
C VAL A 499 -18.31 21.48 4.57
N GLU A 500 -18.67 22.70 4.94
CA GLU A 500 -18.26 23.92 4.22
C GLU A 500 -17.33 24.85 5.02
N SER A 501 -17.13 24.55 6.31
CA SER A 501 -16.26 25.35 7.18
C SER A 501 -15.35 24.49 8.05
N VAL A 502 -14.26 25.06 8.58
CA VAL A 502 -13.33 24.41 9.50
C VAL A 502 -14.04 23.92 10.77
N ASP A 503 -14.94 24.71 11.33
CA ASP A 503 -15.64 24.38 12.58
C ASP A 503 -16.65 23.24 12.38
N GLU A 504 -17.38 23.26 11.25
CA GLU A 504 -18.24 22.15 10.84
C GLU A 504 -17.42 20.89 10.62
N PHE A 505 -16.26 20.99 9.93
CA PHE A 505 -15.37 19.86 9.70
C PHE A 505 -14.91 19.24 11.02
N ARG A 506 -14.37 20.05 11.95
CA ARG A 506 -13.93 19.55 13.26
C ARG A 506 -15.05 18.85 14.02
N THR A 507 -16.26 19.43 14.01
CA THR A 507 -17.42 18.85 14.68
C THR A 507 -17.83 17.52 14.06
N ALA A 508 -17.96 17.49 12.72
CA ALA A 508 -18.33 16.29 11.97
C ALA A 508 -17.26 15.20 12.07
N PHE A 509 -15.98 15.56 12.00
CA PHE A 509 -14.87 14.63 12.10
C PHE A 509 -14.78 13.96 13.48
N ARG A 510 -14.92 14.71 14.57
CA ARG A 510 -15.00 14.14 15.93
C ARG A 510 -16.19 13.19 16.08
N ALA A 511 -17.35 13.57 15.55
CA ALA A 511 -18.53 12.73 15.58
C ALA A 511 -18.31 11.42 14.76
N ALA A 512 -17.67 11.54 13.60
CA ALA A 512 -17.35 10.40 12.74
C ALA A 512 -16.35 9.43 13.39
N LEU A 513 -15.35 9.92 14.12
CA LEU A 513 -14.41 9.08 14.87
C LEU A 513 -15.08 8.26 15.98
N GLY A 514 -16.21 8.73 16.52
CA GLY A 514 -17.02 8.03 17.52
C GLY A 514 -18.18 7.21 16.96
N ALA A 515 -18.34 7.17 15.64
CA ALA A 515 -19.46 6.45 15.01
C ALA A 515 -19.24 4.94 14.99
N GLU A 516 -20.33 4.16 15.05
CA GLU A 516 -20.30 2.70 14.95
C GLU A 516 -20.27 2.17 13.51
N GLY A 517 -20.26 3.06 12.51
CA GLY A 517 -20.30 2.71 11.09
C GLY A 517 -19.55 3.71 10.22
N PRO A 518 -19.49 3.47 8.89
CA PRO A 518 -18.74 4.31 7.98
C PRO A 518 -19.38 5.70 7.82
N THR A 519 -18.53 6.71 7.85
CA THR A 519 -18.94 8.11 7.66
C THR A 519 -18.14 8.77 6.55
N VAL A 520 -18.81 9.44 5.62
CA VAL A 520 -18.21 10.19 4.51
C VAL A 520 -18.40 11.68 4.74
N LEU A 521 -17.30 12.44 4.74
CA LEU A 521 -17.28 13.90 4.85
C LEU A 521 -16.81 14.48 3.52
N ALA A 522 -17.74 14.98 2.71
CA ALA A 522 -17.45 15.69 1.47
C ALA A 522 -17.15 17.16 1.79
N VAL A 523 -15.96 17.62 1.44
CA VAL A 523 -15.46 18.95 1.80
C VAL A 523 -15.10 19.71 0.53
N PRO A 524 -15.93 20.66 0.08
CA PRO A 524 -15.57 21.55 -1.02
C PRO A 524 -14.28 22.33 -0.70
N ILE A 525 -13.32 22.25 -1.61
CA ILE A 525 -12.05 22.97 -1.52
C ILE A 525 -11.81 23.85 -2.75
N THR A 526 -10.85 24.78 -2.65
CA THR A 526 -10.46 25.61 -3.78
C THR A 526 -10.00 24.75 -4.96
N ARG A 527 -10.25 25.25 -6.17
CA ARG A 527 -9.87 24.59 -7.44
C ARG A 527 -8.45 24.92 -7.91
N ASP A 528 -7.68 25.59 -7.05
CA ASP A 528 -6.34 25.99 -7.36
C ASP A 528 -5.45 24.77 -7.62
N VAL A 529 -4.68 24.83 -8.68
CA VAL A 529 -3.76 23.76 -9.08
C VAL A 529 -2.40 24.08 -8.46
N ALA A 530 -2.05 23.32 -7.41
CA ALA A 530 -0.72 23.45 -6.83
C ALA A 530 0.34 22.96 -7.83
N PRO A 531 1.53 23.62 -7.93
CA PRO A 531 2.63 23.12 -8.73
C PRO A 531 3.03 21.70 -8.29
N LEU A 532 3.44 20.87 -9.26
CA LEU A 532 3.93 19.51 -8.97
C LEU A 532 5.29 19.49 -8.29
N LEU A 533 6.09 20.55 -8.48
CA LEU A 533 7.49 20.69 -8.05
C LEU A 533 7.71 22.05 -7.39
#